data_f3db2603333620e2fc711000dcfd3967
#
_entry.id   f3db2603333620e2fc711000dcfd3967
#
_cell.length_a   1.000
_cell.length_b   1.000
_cell.length_c   1.000
_cell.angle_alpha   90.00
_cell.angle_beta   90.00
_cell.angle_gamma   90.00
#
_symmetry.space_group_name_H-M   'P 1'
#
loop_
_entity.id
_entity.type
_entity.pdbx_description
1 polymer ?
#
loop_
_entity_poly.entity_id
_entity_poly.type
_entity_poly.pdbx_seq_one_letter_code
_entity_poly.pdbx_strand_id
1 'polypeptide(L)'
;MASHPFVAMNTIEKSFNGVPVLKKVTLEVEKGEIHALLGENGAGKSTLMNILGGVHQPDNGQIFINGEEVKMADPHVSQAQGISFIHQELNMVGDLRVYENMFLGSEIRNKIGFLNVEEMCRQTREILAELGVTINPKEYVRNLATSYKQLIEISKALLHKSQLIIMDEPTTSLAEHEVSRLFVLMKNLKKSGVSIIYISHKLKEIQEVCDRYTVLRDGQLVKTDVMENENLEVITKLMVGKSISQERYVHGHEFGEVALEVEGLTSAGLFKDINFSVRQGQIVGFTGLAGDGRTELFESLFGYRKKYSGIVKVKGKPVKINHPRKALQAGMGYVPKDRKENAIIKDLSVIHNMSLSSMGNFERLGFIQGKKEQQKFQTYKEALNIKVHNPRITIDKLSGGNQQKVIIAKWLEAETDILIFDNPTQGIDVGAKQEIYQQILMLAEFGKAIIILSSEAPEVMRICHDINVMYHGEITARFTGEEASEEEIMHYATGAKREGEKIG
;
A
#
# COMPACT_ATOMS: atom_id res chain seq x y z
N MET A 1 28.06 -14.43 30.87
CA MET A 1 28.30 -14.80 29.48
C MET A 1 27.54 -13.77 28.65
N ALA A 2 28.20 -13.04 27.75
CA ALA A 2 27.50 -12.14 26.85
C ALA A 2 26.56 -12.99 26.02
N SER A 3 25.25 -12.69 26.05
CA SER A 3 24.27 -13.35 25.19
C SER A 3 24.57 -12.93 23.76
N HIS A 4 24.90 -13.89 22.91
CA HIS A 4 24.98 -13.61 21.46
C HIS A 4 23.57 -13.37 20.92
N PRO A 5 23.39 -12.41 19.98
CA PRO A 5 22.12 -12.23 19.30
C PRO A 5 21.72 -13.52 18.58
N PHE A 6 20.41 -13.76 18.45
CA PHE A 6 19.91 -14.93 17.72
C PHE A 6 20.35 -14.88 16.26
N VAL A 7 20.22 -13.73 15.62
CA VAL A 7 20.73 -13.45 14.26
C VAL A 7 21.65 -12.25 14.29
N ALA A 8 22.84 -12.38 13.70
CA ALA A 8 23.71 -11.26 13.41
C ALA A 8 24.13 -11.29 11.93
N MET A 9 23.85 -10.24 11.23
CA MET A 9 24.30 -9.97 9.87
C MET A 9 25.35 -8.87 9.93
N ASN A 10 26.61 -9.18 9.65
CA ASN A 10 27.71 -8.24 9.84
C ASN A 10 28.24 -7.73 8.51
N THR A 11 28.27 -6.40 8.34
CA THR A 11 28.85 -5.71 7.19
C THR A 11 28.40 -6.24 5.82
N ILE A 12 27.11 -6.53 5.69
CA ILE A 12 26.53 -7.11 4.47
C ILE A 12 26.58 -6.09 3.32
N GLU A 13 27.17 -6.50 2.21
CA GLU A 13 27.22 -5.75 0.97
C GLU A 13 26.50 -6.53 -0.14
N LYS A 14 25.75 -5.82 -0.99
CA LYS A 14 25.08 -6.37 -2.16
C LYS A 14 24.94 -5.36 -3.27
N SER A 15 25.30 -5.77 -4.48
CA SER A 15 25.10 -4.97 -5.70
C SER A 15 24.33 -5.78 -6.74
N PHE A 16 23.53 -5.11 -7.56
CA PHE A 16 22.87 -5.69 -8.73
C PHE A 16 23.27 -4.90 -9.97
N ASN A 17 23.80 -5.59 -10.98
CA ASN A 17 24.29 -4.98 -12.22
C ASN A 17 25.25 -3.78 -11.99
N GLY A 18 26.13 -3.90 -10.98
CA GLY A 18 27.08 -2.86 -10.62
C GLY A 18 26.50 -1.69 -9.79
N VAL A 19 25.22 -1.72 -9.46
CA VAL A 19 24.58 -0.71 -8.57
C VAL A 19 24.57 -1.23 -7.14
N PRO A 20 25.25 -0.58 -6.18
CA PRO A 20 25.28 -1.00 -4.78
C PRO A 20 23.91 -0.74 -4.11
N VAL A 21 23.28 -1.80 -3.58
CA VAL A 21 22.01 -1.76 -2.86
C VAL A 21 22.21 -1.85 -1.35
N LEU A 22 23.15 -2.66 -0.87
CA LEU A 22 23.55 -2.72 0.52
C LEU A 22 25.03 -2.37 0.66
N LYS A 23 25.34 -1.51 1.64
CA LYS A 23 26.66 -0.90 1.84
C LYS A 23 27.10 -1.11 3.29
N LYS A 24 27.70 -2.28 3.60
CA LYS A 24 28.17 -2.67 4.94
C LYS A 24 27.08 -2.59 6.02
N VAL A 25 25.91 -3.14 5.72
CA VAL A 25 24.79 -3.16 6.66
C VAL A 25 25.03 -4.18 7.75
N THR A 26 24.81 -3.78 9.00
CA THR A 26 24.82 -4.67 10.17
C THR A 26 23.41 -4.70 10.77
N LEU A 27 22.90 -5.90 11.07
CA LEU A 27 21.61 -6.12 11.72
C LEU A 27 21.75 -7.20 12.78
N GLU A 28 21.29 -6.91 14.00
CA GLU A 28 21.28 -7.85 15.11
C GLU A 28 19.87 -7.99 15.66
N VAL A 29 19.43 -9.23 15.84
CA VAL A 29 18.11 -9.58 16.37
C VAL A 29 18.31 -10.50 17.58
N GLU A 30 17.78 -10.11 18.73
CA GLU A 30 17.85 -10.90 19.95
C GLU A 30 16.84 -12.04 19.95
N LYS A 31 17.08 -13.04 20.79
CA LYS A 31 16.15 -14.17 20.92
C LYS A 31 14.86 -13.72 21.61
N GLY A 32 13.71 -14.00 20.97
CA GLY A 32 12.41 -13.67 21.52
C GLY A 32 12.11 -12.16 21.52
N GLU A 33 12.69 -11.39 20.59
CA GLU A 33 12.31 -9.99 20.40
C GLU A 33 11.46 -9.81 19.12
N ILE A 34 10.67 -8.75 19.11
CA ILE A 34 10.02 -8.24 17.90
C ILE A 34 10.83 -7.02 17.46
N HIS A 35 11.59 -7.19 16.39
CA HIS A 35 12.51 -6.19 15.85
C HIS A 35 11.92 -5.53 14.60
N ALA A 36 11.72 -4.22 14.62
CA ALA A 36 11.28 -3.47 13.44
C ALA A 36 12.44 -3.21 12.48
N LEU A 37 12.27 -3.53 11.19
CA LEU A 37 13.18 -3.11 10.13
C LEU A 37 12.54 -2.02 9.30
N LEU A 38 13.02 -0.79 9.43
CA LEU A 38 12.46 0.45 8.92
C LEU A 38 13.28 1.04 7.79
N GLY A 39 12.66 1.87 6.97
CA GLY A 39 13.30 2.58 5.87
C GLY A 39 12.34 2.77 4.70
N GLU A 40 12.68 3.66 3.79
CA GLU A 40 11.90 3.88 2.57
C GLU A 40 11.97 2.70 1.58
N ASN A 41 11.09 2.69 0.58
CA ASN A 41 11.18 1.73 -0.51
C ASN A 41 12.49 1.96 -1.29
N GLY A 42 13.24 0.88 -1.51
CA GLY A 42 14.59 0.99 -2.08
C GLY A 42 15.71 1.17 -1.07
N ALA A 43 15.42 1.30 0.24
CA ALA A 43 16.45 1.39 1.29
C ALA A 43 17.27 0.10 1.47
N GLY A 44 16.87 -1.00 0.83
CA GLY A 44 17.57 -2.28 0.89
C GLY A 44 16.95 -3.33 1.83
N LYS A 45 15.80 -3.03 2.50
CA LYS A 45 15.15 -3.94 3.46
C LYS A 45 14.88 -5.34 2.88
N SER A 46 14.14 -5.40 1.78
CA SER A 46 13.80 -6.68 1.13
C SER A 46 15.04 -7.41 0.61
N THR A 47 16.07 -6.68 0.15
CA THR A 47 17.35 -7.28 -0.25
C THR A 47 18.06 -7.91 0.93
N LEU A 48 18.11 -7.22 2.08
CA LEU A 48 18.73 -7.74 3.31
C LEU A 48 17.98 -9.00 3.80
N MET A 49 16.66 -8.97 3.79
CA MET A 49 15.83 -10.11 4.18
C MET A 49 15.94 -11.28 3.19
N ASN A 50 16.00 -11.01 1.89
CA ASN A 50 16.24 -12.04 0.88
C ASN A 50 17.62 -12.69 0.99
N ILE A 51 18.62 -11.99 1.52
CA ILE A 51 19.92 -12.57 1.84
C ILE A 51 19.78 -13.50 3.06
N LEU A 52 19.10 -13.06 4.12
CA LEU A 52 18.82 -13.89 5.29
C LEU A 52 17.95 -15.11 4.94
N GLY A 53 17.00 -14.95 4.01
CA GLY A 53 16.16 -16.00 3.48
C GLY A 53 16.84 -16.94 2.47
N GLY A 54 18.12 -16.71 2.11
CA GLY A 54 18.87 -17.55 1.15
C GLY A 54 18.50 -17.37 -0.32
N VAL A 55 17.65 -16.36 -0.66
CA VAL A 55 17.27 -16.05 -2.04
C VAL A 55 18.41 -15.36 -2.79
N HIS A 56 19.18 -14.55 -2.08
CA HIS A 56 20.36 -13.87 -2.62
C HIS A 56 21.59 -14.18 -1.76
N GLN A 57 22.76 -14.27 -2.40
CA GLN A 57 24.03 -14.31 -1.69
C GLN A 57 24.55 -12.88 -1.47
N PRO A 58 25.11 -12.55 -0.31
CA PRO A 58 25.82 -11.30 -0.12
C PRO A 58 27.08 -11.29 -1.00
N ASP A 59 27.50 -10.09 -1.45
CA ASP A 59 28.78 -9.95 -2.15
C ASP A 59 29.93 -9.93 -1.13
N ASN A 60 29.69 -9.35 0.07
CA ASN A 60 30.57 -9.38 1.23
C ASN A 60 29.77 -9.41 2.53
N GLY A 61 30.43 -9.76 3.65
CA GLY A 61 29.84 -9.84 4.99
C GLY A 61 29.59 -11.27 5.44
N GLN A 62 29.15 -11.41 6.67
CA GLN A 62 28.95 -12.70 7.35
C GLN A 62 27.59 -12.73 8.05
N ILE A 63 27.01 -13.93 8.12
CA ILE A 63 25.74 -14.17 8.82
C ILE A 63 25.99 -15.19 9.92
N PHE A 64 25.54 -14.87 11.13
CA PHE A 64 25.63 -15.74 12.29
C PHE A 64 24.23 -16.05 12.81
N ILE A 65 24.01 -17.33 13.15
CA ILE A 65 22.79 -17.80 13.82
C ILE A 65 23.20 -18.46 15.12
N ASN A 66 22.68 -17.99 16.25
CA ASN A 66 23.10 -18.45 17.59
C ASN A 66 24.64 -18.38 17.81
N GLY A 67 25.32 -17.42 17.19
CA GLY A 67 26.77 -17.25 17.28
C GLY A 67 27.61 -18.12 16.35
N GLU A 68 26.98 -19.02 15.56
CA GLU A 68 27.65 -19.83 14.56
C GLU A 68 27.56 -19.19 13.18
N GLU A 69 28.67 -19.12 12.45
CA GLU A 69 28.65 -18.57 11.07
C GLU A 69 27.94 -19.54 10.14
N VAL A 70 26.96 -19.02 9.40
CA VAL A 70 26.12 -19.78 8.47
C VAL A 70 26.15 -19.14 7.09
N LYS A 71 26.41 -19.96 6.05
CA LYS A 71 26.28 -19.55 4.67
C LYS A 71 24.87 -19.89 4.17
N MET A 72 24.03 -18.87 3.96
CA MET A 72 22.67 -19.01 3.46
C MET A 72 22.68 -19.31 1.95
N ALA A 73 23.02 -20.55 1.58
CA ALA A 73 23.22 -20.94 0.18
C ALA A 73 21.91 -20.90 -0.64
N ASP A 74 20.81 -21.29 -0.02
CA ASP A 74 19.47 -21.33 -0.63
C ASP A 74 18.38 -21.23 0.47
N PRO A 75 17.09 -21.09 0.10
CA PRO A 75 15.99 -21.00 1.05
C PRO A 75 15.82 -22.24 1.95
N HIS A 76 16.23 -23.43 1.52
CA HIS A 76 16.15 -24.64 2.35
C HIS A 76 17.11 -24.57 3.53
N VAL A 77 18.31 -24.00 3.32
CA VAL A 77 19.28 -23.77 4.39
C VAL A 77 18.71 -22.79 5.42
N SER A 78 18.11 -21.67 4.98
CA SER A 78 17.46 -20.70 5.86
C SER A 78 16.32 -21.35 6.67
N GLN A 79 15.47 -22.14 6.01
CA GLN A 79 14.39 -22.89 6.68
C GLN A 79 14.94 -23.92 7.69
N ALA A 80 16.03 -24.62 7.37
CA ALA A 80 16.70 -25.56 8.28
C ALA A 80 17.26 -24.86 9.53
N GLN A 81 17.63 -23.58 9.44
CA GLN A 81 18.02 -22.73 10.57
C GLN A 81 16.81 -22.19 11.36
N GLY A 82 15.60 -22.62 11.03
CA GLY A 82 14.37 -22.17 11.69
C GLY A 82 13.92 -20.78 11.31
N ILE A 83 14.24 -20.29 10.11
CA ILE A 83 13.81 -19.00 9.61
C ILE A 83 12.66 -19.20 8.62
N SER A 84 11.54 -18.51 8.83
CA SER A 84 10.40 -18.48 7.91
C SER A 84 10.13 -17.07 7.44
N PHE A 85 9.64 -16.96 6.21
CA PHE A 85 9.34 -15.69 5.56
C PHE A 85 7.85 -15.60 5.21
N ILE A 86 7.19 -14.53 5.67
CA ILE A 86 5.83 -14.15 5.28
C ILE A 86 5.96 -12.94 4.37
N HIS A 87 5.69 -13.14 3.08
CA HIS A 87 5.81 -12.12 2.06
C HIS A 87 4.60 -11.18 2.03
N GLN A 88 4.79 -9.98 1.53
CA GLN A 88 3.75 -8.98 1.30
C GLN A 88 2.66 -9.51 0.34
N GLU A 89 3.04 -10.20 -0.73
CA GLU A 89 2.11 -10.91 -1.62
C GLU A 89 1.93 -12.34 -1.10
N LEU A 90 0.65 -12.75 -0.94
CA LEU A 90 0.31 -14.07 -0.41
C LEU A 90 0.74 -15.16 -1.40
N ASN A 91 1.71 -15.99 -0.99
CA ASN A 91 2.22 -17.10 -1.79
C ASN A 91 1.37 -18.37 -1.61
N MET A 92 0.09 -18.27 -1.96
CA MET A 92 -0.86 -19.38 -1.82
C MET A 92 -1.42 -19.82 -3.16
N VAL A 93 -1.56 -21.13 -3.33
CA VAL A 93 -2.21 -21.71 -4.50
C VAL A 93 -3.71 -21.77 -4.25
N GLY A 94 -4.49 -20.93 -4.93
CA GLY A 94 -5.93 -20.79 -4.72
C GLY A 94 -6.71 -22.07 -4.97
N ASP A 95 -6.28 -22.90 -5.89
CA ASP A 95 -6.92 -24.17 -6.27
C ASP A 95 -6.54 -25.36 -5.38
N LEU A 96 -5.66 -25.15 -4.40
CA LEU A 96 -5.37 -26.11 -3.34
C LEU A 96 -6.21 -25.81 -2.10
N ARG A 97 -6.42 -26.86 -1.30
CA ARG A 97 -7.09 -26.76 -0.01
C ARG A 97 -6.16 -26.17 1.05
N VAL A 98 -6.71 -25.75 2.17
CA VAL A 98 -5.94 -25.16 3.28
C VAL A 98 -4.83 -26.10 3.74
N TYR A 99 -5.14 -27.37 4.05
CA TYR A 99 -4.12 -28.34 4.48
C TYR A 99 -3.05 -28.60 3.41
N GLU A 100 -3.42 -28.57 2.12
CA GLU A 100 -2.48 -28.77 1.02
C GLU A 100 -1.51 -27.58 0.91
N ASN A 101 -2.02 -26.36 1.07
CA ASN A 101 -1.14 -25.17 1.10
C ASN A 101 -0.22 -25.17 2.31
N MET A 102 -0.69 -25.59 3.50
CA MET A 102 0.13 -25.64 4.70
C MET A 102 1.28 -26.63 4.60
N PHE A 103 1.04 -27.78 3.96
CA PHE A 103 2.03 -28.85 3.83
C PHE A 103 2.72 -28.90 2.48
N LEU A 104 2.55 -27.90 1.63
CA LEU A 104 3.17 -27.84 0.30
C LEU A 104 4.70 -27.95 0.39
N GLY A 105 5.27 -29.03 -0.19
CA GLY A 105 6.69 -29.35 -0.11
C GLY A 105 7.14 -30.05 1.17
N SER A 106 6.22 -30.34 2.12
CA SER A 106 6.48 -31.04 3.39
C SER A 106 5.35 -32.02 3.74
N GLU A 107 4.78 -32.64 2.72
CA GLU A 107 3.61 -33.51 2.84
C GLU A 107 3.89 -34.71 3.76
N ILE A 108 2.96 -34.98 4.68
CA ILE A 108 3.01 -36.15 5.55
C ILE A 108 2.58 -37.38 4.76
N ARG A 109 3.48 -38.39 4.69
CA ARG A 109 3.22 -39.66 4.03
C ARG A 109 3.10 -40.80 5.02
N ASN A 110 2.23 -41.76 4.72
CA ASN A 110 2.15 -42.99 5.46
C ASN A 110 3.32 -43.97 5.12
N LYS A 111 3.40 -45.09 5.84
CA LYS A 111 4.47 -46.09 5.65
C LYS A 111 4.54 -46.68 4.23
N ILE A 112 3.50 -46.53 3.43
CA ILE A 112 3.35 -47.08 2.08
C ILE A 112 3.63 -45.97 1.01
N GLY A 113 3.91 -44.72 1.45
CA GLY A 113 4.25 -43.60 0.55
C GLY A 113 3.06 -42.73 0.13
N PHE A 114 1.81 -43.06 0.48
CA PHE A 114 0.64 -42.25 0.18
C PHE A 114 0.50 -41.08 1.17
N LEU A 115 -0.13 -39.98 0.73
CA LEU A 115 -0.41 -38.80 1.55
C LEU A 115 -1.31 -39.19 2.76
N ASN A 116 -0.90 -38.78 3.95
CA ASN A 116 -1.73 -38.92 5.15
C ASN A 116 -2.57 -37.64 5.36
N VAL A 117 -3.65 -37.55 4.57
CA VAL A 117 -4.55 -36.38 4.58
C VAL A 117 -5.19 -36.15 5.96
N GLU A 118 -5.50 -37.23 6.70
CA GLU A 118 -6.13 -37.13 8.01
C GLU A 118 -5.20 -36.45 9.01
N GLU A 119 -3.94 -36.85 9.04
CA GLU A 119 -2.92 -36.27 9.92
C GLU A 119 -2.61 -34.82 9.54
N MET A 120 -2.47 -34.50 8.23
CA MET A 120 -2.30 -33.12 7.78
C MET A 120 -3.49 -32.24 8.18
N CYS A 121 -4.72 -32.72 8.03
CA CYS A 121 -5.92 -31.99 8.46
C CYS A 121 -6.00 -31.82 9.99
N ARG A 122 -5.52 -32.80 10.76
CA ARG A 122 -5.47 -32.74 12.22
C ARG A 122 -4.50 -31.64 12.68
N GLN A 123 -3.26 -31.66 12.20
CA GLN A 123 -2.24 -30.66 12.55
C GLN A 123 -2.65 -29.26 12.07
N THR A 124 -3.23 -29.15 10.88
CA THR A 124 -3.79 -27.87 10.39
C THR A 124 -4.81 -27.30 11.38
N ARG A 125 -5.75 -28.12 11.87
CA ARG A 125 -6.77 -27.67 12.84
C ARG A 125 -6.14 -27.24 14.17
N GLU A 126 -5.16 -27.98 14.66
CA GLU A 126 -4.48 -27.67 15.93
C GLU A 126 -3.77 -26.31 15.85
N ILE A 127 -2.98 -26.08 14.82
CA ILE A 127 -2.27 -24.81 14.65
C ILE A 127 -3.25 -23.63 14.43
N LEU A 128 -4.29 -23.80 13.62
CA LEU A 128 -5.30 -22.76 13.44
C LEU A 128 -6.07 -22.46 14.74
N ALA A 129 -6.31 -23.47 15.57
CA ALA A 129 -6.95 -23.30 16.87
C ALA A 129 -6.05 -22.53 17.86
N GLU A 130 -4.73 -22.74 17.85
CA GLU A 130 -3.77 -21.96 18.64
C GLU A 130 -3.82 -20.47 18.28
N LEU A 131 -4.13 -20.15 17.00
CA LEU A 131 -4.33 -18.77 16.52
C LEU A 131 -5.75 -18.23 16.77
N GLY A 132 -6.63 -19.03 17.42
CA GLY A 132 -8.02 -18.66 17.64
C GLY A 132 -8.87 -18.61 16.36
N VAL A 133 -8.45 -19.33 15.31
CA VAL A 133 -9.10 -19.33 13.99
C VAL A 133 -9.75 -20.66 13.71
N THR A 134 -11.03 -20.61 13.29
CA THR A 134 -11.76 -21.81 12.88
C THR A 134 -11.95 -21.80 11.37
N ILE A 135 -11.11 -22.55 10.66
CA ILE A 135 -11.20 -22.77 9.22
C ILE A 135 -11.27 -24.27 8.96
N ASN A 136 -12.13 -24.69 8.02
CA ASN A 136 -12.14 -26.08 7.58
C ASN A 136 -10.87 -26.39 6.77
N PRO A 137 -9.99 -27.31 7.21
CA PRO A 137 -8.78 -27.65 6.48
C PRO A 137 -9.01 -28.11 5.04
N LYS A 138 -10.20 -28.62 4.73
CA LYS A 138 -10.57 -29.10 3.39
C LYS A 138 -11.20 -28.01 2.50
N GLU A 139 -11.33 -26.77 3.00
CA GLU A 139 -11.81 -25.64 2.19
C GLU A 139 -10.76 -25.23 1.16
N TYR A 140 -11.19 -24.75 0.00
CA TYR A 140 -10.29 -24.21 -1.01
C TYR A 140 -9.84 -22.80 -0.64
N VAL A 141 -8.55 -22.51 -0.78
CA VAL A 141 -7.99 -21.20 -0.41
C VAL A 141 -8.58 -20.05 -1.22
N ARG A 142 -8.97 -20.27 -2.48
CA ARG A 142 -9.65 -19.26 -3.31
C ARG A 142 -10.96 -18.73 -2.70
N ASN A 143 -11.66 -19.54 -1.90
CA ASN A 143 -12.94 -19.17 -1.28
C ASN A 143 -12.76 -18.35 0.00
N LEU A 144 -11.54 -18.21 0.52
CA LEU A 144 -11.26 -17.53 1.78
C LEU A 144 -11.03 -16.03 1.56
N ALA A 145 -11.48 -15.22 2.51
CA ALA A 145 -11.11 -13.82 2.59
C ALA A 145 -9.58 -13.64 2.77
N THR A 146 -9.05 -12.50 2.35
CA THR A 146 -7.61 -12.23 2.35
C THR A 146 -7.00 -12.33 3.76
N SER A 147 -7.72 -11.90 4.79
CA SER A 147 -7.31 -12.03 6.19
C SER A 147 -7.08 -13.48 6.63
N TYR A 148 -7.98 -14.38 6.25
CA TYR A 148 -7.79 -15.81 6.54
C TYR A 148 -6.59 -16.40 5.80
N LYS A 149 -6.34 -15.99 4.58
CA LYS A 149 -5.14 -16.38 3.82
C LYS A 149 -3.87 -15.94 4.56
N GLN A 150 -3.84 -14.71 5.08
CA GLN A 150 -2.72 -14.21 5.88
C GLN A 150 -2.47 -15.07 7.14
N LEU A 151 -3.54 -15.44 7.85
CA LEU A 151 -3.44 -16.30 9.02
C LEU A 151 -2.95 -17.71 8.68
N ILE A 152 -3.27 -18.25 7.50
CA ILE A 152 -2.76 -19.52 7.02
C ILE A 152 -1.24 -19.43 6.72
N GLU A 153 -0.76 -18.34 6.12
CA GLU A 153 0.69 -18.12 5.92
C GLU A 153 1.44 -18.09 7.26
N ILE A 154 0.90 -17.41 8.26
CA ILE A 154 1.47 -17.39 9.61
C ILE A 154 1.44 -18.81 10.22
N SER A 155 0.33 -19.52 10.06
CA SER A 155 0.18 -20.92 10.53
C SER A 155 1.21 -21.85 9.92
N LYS A 156 1.56 -21.63 8.65
CA LYS A 156 2.60 -22.40 7.95
C LYS A 156 3.98 -22.19 8.58
N ALA A 157 4.32 -20.95 8.94
CA ALA A 157 5.58 -20.67 9.66
C ALA A 157 5.64 -21.39 11.02
N LEU A 158 4.50 -21.47 11.74
CA LEU A 158 4.42 -22.20 13.01
C LEU A 158 4.54 -23.71 12.82
N LEU A 159 3.94 -24.26 11.76
CA LEU A 159 4.06 -25.69 11.43
C LEU A 159 5.51 -26.14 11.32
N HIS A 160 6.38 -25.26 10.77
CA HIS A 160 7.81 -25.51 10.61
C HIS A 160 8.63 -25.24 11.87
N LYS A 161 8.00 -24.96 13.04
CA LYS A 161 8.67 -24.65 14.32
C LYS A 161 9.73 -23.57 14.19
N SER A 162 9.42 -22.51 13.45
CA SER A 162 10.34 -21.42 13.19
C SER A 162 10.77 -20.72 14.48
N GLN A 163 12.05 -20.41 14.58
CA GLN A 163 12.64 -19.62 15.68
C GLN A 163 12.69 -18.12 15.33
N LEU A 164 12.67 -17.80 14.02
CA LEU A 164 12.55 -16.45 13.49
C LEU A 164 11.49 -16.41 12.40
N ILE A 165 10.57 -15.45 12.49
CA ILE A 165 9.58 -15.18 11.47
C ILE A 165 9.83 -13.76 10.91
N ILE A 166 10.08 -13.66 9.62
CA ILE A 166 10.17 -12.37 8.92
C ILE A 166 8.80 -12.06 8.35
N MET A 167 8.23 -10.92 8.74
CA MET A 167 6.91 -10.46 8.28
C MET A 167 7.08 -9.17 7.48
N ASP A 168 6.85 -9.25 6.16
CA ASP A 168 6.95 -8.09 5.26
C ASP A 168 5.56 -7.52 4.99
N GLU A 169 5.25 -6.37 5.59
CA GLU A 169 3.97 -5.63 5.52
C GLU A 169 2.71 -6.49 5.74
N PRO A 170 2.61 -7.29 6.81
CA PRO A 170 1.55 -8.28 6.97
C PRO A 170 0.16 -7.67 7.22
N THR A 171 0.06 -6.35 7.47
CA THR A 171 -1.20 -5.65 7.79
C THR A 171 -1.82 -4.89 6.64
N THR A 172 -1.19 -4.89 5.46
CA THR A 172 -1.62 -4.05 4.32
C THR A 172 -3.04 -4.37 3.84
N SER A 173 -3.47 -5.63 3.97
CA SER A 173 -4.79 -6.11 3.54
C SER A 173 -5.74 -6.46 4.68
N LEU A 174 -5.38 -6.15 5.94
CA LEU A 174 -6.15 -6.48 7.12
C LEU A 174 -7.00 -5.30 7.59
N ALA A 175 -8.20 -5.59 8.12
CA ALA A 175 -9.00 -4.62 8.85
C ALA A 175 -8.42 -4.40 10.27
N GLU A 176 -8.73 -3.28 10.90
CA GLU A 176 -8.16 -2.86 12.19
C GLU A 176 -8.31 -3.92 13.30
N HIS A 177 -9.49 -4.55 13.39
CA HIS A 177 -9.73 -5.63 14.35
C HIS A 177 -8.91 -6.90 14.07
N GLU A 178 -8.51 -7.13 12.81
CA GLU A 178 -7.65 -8.25 12.40
C GLU A 178 -6.18 -7.94 12.70
N VAL A 179 -5.77 -6.68 12.53
CA VAL A 179 -4.44 -6.20 12.94
C VAL A 179 -4.25 -6.39 14.44
N SER A 180 -5.23 -6.00 15.27
CA SER A 180 -5.17 -6.20 16.72
C SER A 180 -5.00 -7.68 17.10
N ARG A 181 -5.68 -8.60 16.41
CA ARG A 181 -5.51 -10.06 16.61
C ARG A 181 -4.10 -10.53 16.22
N LEU A 182 -3.56 -10.02 15.11
CA LEU A 182 -2.20 -10.33 14.68
C LEU A 182 -1.19 -9.89 15.76
N PHE A 183 -1.35 -8.71 16.35
CA PHE A 183 -0.45 -8.21 17.39
C PHE A 183 -0.51 -9.06 18.67
N VAL A 184 -1.70 -9.50 19.08
CA VAL A 184 -1.83 -10.45 20.19
C VAL A 184 -1.09 -11.75 19.88
N LEU A 185 -1.21 -12.27 18.66
CA LEU A 185 -0.48 -13.44 18.21
C LEU A 185 1.03 -13.22 18.25
N MET A 186 1.55 -12.13 17.69
CA MET A 186 2.98 -11.81 17.70
C MET A 186 3.53 -11.74 19.13
N LYS A 187 2.79 -11.08 20.05
CA LYS A 187 3.15 -11.03 21.49
C LYS A 187 3.17 -12.42 22.13
N ASN A 188 2.28 -13.33 21.75
CA ASN A 188 2.27 -14.71 22.24
C ASN A 188 3.45 -15.53 21.68
N LEU A 189 3.76 -15.40 20.39
CA LEU A 189 4.92 -16.01 19.76
C LEU A 189 6.23 -15.57 20.42
N LYS A 190 6.38 -14.27 20.68
CA LYS A 190 7.50 -13.73 21.43
C LYS A 190 7.63 -14.38 22.81
N LYS A 191 6.53 -14.52 23.56
CA LYS A 191 6.52 -15.18 24.88
C LYS A 191 6.95 -16.65 24.82
N SER A 192 6.69 -17.34 23.70
CA SER A 192 7.15 -18.70 23.45
C SER A 192 8.59 -18.78 22.94
N GLY A 193 9.31 -17.64 22.85
CA GLY A 193 10.72 -17.57 22.47
C GLY A 193 10.97 -17.45 20.96
N VAL A 194 9.93 -17.23 20.16
CA VAL A 194 10.05 -16.94 18.71
C VAL A 194 10.43 -15.47 18.53
N SER A 195 11.46 -15.21 17.72
CA SER A 195 11.85 -13.86 17.32
C SER A 195 11.08 -13.44 16.06
N ILE A 196 10.81 -12.16 15.91
CA ILE A 196 10.08 -11.63 14.75
C ILE A 196 10.84 -10.43 14.18
N ILE A 197 11.12 -10.42 12.88
CA ILE A 197 11.48 -9.20 12.15
C ILE A 197 10.21 -8.67 11.49
N TYR A 198 9.78 -7.49 11.92
CA TYR A 198 8.57 -6.85 11.46
C TYR A 198 8.90 -5.67 10.53
N ILE A 199 8.54 -5.79 9.27
CA ILE A 199 8.72 -4.75 8.27
C ILE A 199 7.36 -4.10 8.04
N SER A 200 7.24 -2.80 8.33
CA SER A 200 6.06 -2.01 8.08
C SER A 200 6.44 -0.54 7.86
N HIS A 201 5.62 0.17 7.12
CA HIS A 201 5.71 1.62 6.98
C HIS A 201 4.74 2.35 7.92
N LYS A 202 3.90 1.62 8.66
CA LYS A 202 2.91 2.16 9.60
C LYS A 202 3.54 2.29 11.00
N LEU A 203 4.10 3.45 11.29
CA LEU A 203 4.86 3.70 12.51
C LEU A 203 4.07 3.48 13.80
N LYS A 204 2.75 3.76 13.82
CA LYS A 204 1.87 3.47 14.97
C LYS A 204 1.86 1.96 15.30
N GLU A 205 1.81 1.09 14.29
CA GLU A 205 1.85 -0.37 14.48
C GLU A 205 3.17 -0.82 15.10
N ILE A 206 4.27 -0.24 14.62
CA ILE A 206 5.63 -0.56 15.08
C ILE A 206 5.79 -0.17 16.56
N GLN A 207 5.33 1.01 16.95
CA GLN A 207 5.37 1.49 18.33
C GLN A 207 4.56 0.60 19.28
N GLU A 208 3.45 0.01 18.79
CA GLU A 208 2.58 -0.85 19.61
C GLU A 208 3.17 -2.24 19.87
N VAL A 209 3.95 -2.79 18.93
CA VAL A 209 4.28 -4.22 18.98
C VAL A 209 5.78 -4.51 19.03
N CYS A 210 6.66 -3.60 18.57
CA CYS A 210 8.09 -3.84 18.46
C CYS A 210 8.86 -3.40 19.72
N ASP A 211 9.92 -4.13 20.05
CA ASP A 211 10.83 -3.85 21.17
C ASP A 211 11.97 -2.92 20.76
N ARG A 212 12.56 -3.22 19.61
CA ARG A 212 13.70 -2.49 19.02
C ARG A 212 13.43 -2.22 17.55
N TYR A 213 14.17 -1.28 17.00
CA TYR A 213 14.10 -0.97 15.58
C TYR A 213 15.47 -0.73 14.97
N THR A 214 15.58 -1.01 13.68
CA THR A 214 16.74 -0.67 12.84
C THR A 214 16.24 0.13 11.64
N VAL A 215 16.81 1.30 11.42
CA VAL A 215 16.52 2.16 10.26
C VAL A 215 17.58 1.98 9.20
N LEU A 216 17.16 1.60 7.99
CA LEU A 216 17.98 1.60 6.78
C LEU A 216 17.62 2.79 5.90
N ARG A 217 18.63 3.42 5.31
CA ARG A 217 18.46 4.48 4.30
C ARG A 217 19.59 4.42 3.28
N ASP A 218 19.24 4.45 1.99
CA ASP A 218 20.20 4.42 0.87
C ASP A 218 21.20 3.24 0.93
N GLY A 219 20.73 2.11 1.43
CA GLY A 219 21.53 0.89 1.58
C GLY A 219 22.49 0.90 2.77
N GLN A 220 22.33 1.80 3.73
CA GLN A 220 23.16 1.91 4.93
C GLN A 220 22.32 1.84 6.19
N LEU A 221 22.94 1.32 7.27
CA LEU A 221 22.39 1.42 8.62
C LEU A 221 22.48 2.87 9.10
N VAL A 222 21.35 3.46 9.51
CA VAL A 222 21.30 4.80 10.09
C VAL A 222 21.31 4.74 11.61
N LYS A 223 20.42 3.93 12.22
CA LYS A 223 20.31 3.78 13.68
C LYS A 223 19.68 2.43 14.02
N THR A 224 20.13 1.81 15.11
CA THR A 224 19.44 0.74 15.82
C THR A 224 19.23 1.19 17.25
N ASP A 225 18.00 1.08 17.78
CA ASP A 225 17.67 1.51 19.13
C ASP A 225 16.45 0.76 19.69
N VAL A 226 16.15 0.99 20.98
CA VAL A 226 14.95 0.48 21.66
C VAL A 226 13.75 1.33 21.28
N MET A 227 12.58 0.71 21.08
CA MET A 227 11.34 1.42 20.72
C MET A 227 10.74 2.20 21.90
N GLU A 228 11.04 1.81 23.12
CA GLU A 228 10.49 2.40 24.33
C GLU A 228 10.81 3.91 24.40
N ASN A 229 9.77 4.76 24.37
CA ASN A 229 9.86 6.23 24.41
C ASN A 229 10.41 6.95 23.16
N GLU A 230 10.60 6.28 22.02
CA GLU A 230 11.00 6.98 20.81
C GLU A 230 9.83 7.79 20.20
N ASN A 231 10.12 9.04 19.83
CA ASN A 231 9.17 9.86 19.11
C ASN A 231 9.09 9.41 17.65
N LEU A 232 7.88 9.13 17.15
CA LEU A 232 7.65 8.73 15.77
C LEU A 232 8.20 9.75 14.74
N GLU A 233 8.25 11.03 15.09
CA GLU A 233 8.85 12.07 14.25
C GLU A 233 10.35 11.86 14.08
N VAL A 234 11.06 11.44 15.15
CA VAL A 234 12.50 11.15 15.09
C VAL A 234 12.75 9.96 14.18
N ILE A 235 11.97 8.89 14.33
CA ILE A 235 12.06 7.70 13.46
C ILE A 235 11.81 8.09 12.00
N THR A 236 10.77 8.88 11.74
CA THR A 236 10.44 9.35 10.41
C THR A 236 11.58 10.17 9.80
N LYS A 237 12.18 11.09 10.58
CA LYS A 237 13.34 11.86 10.16
C LYS A 237 14.56 10.99 9.84
N LEU A 238 14.80 9.95 10.62
CA LEU A 238 15.87 8.98 10.36
C LEU A 238 15.64 8.22 9.06
N MET A 239 14.39 7.81 8.78
CA MET A 239 14.02 7.10 7.55
C MET A 239 14.19 7.96 6.30
N VAL A 240 13.68 9.18 6.32
CA VAL A 240 13.60 10.09 5.15
C VAL A 240 14.85 10.97 5.01
N GLY A 241 15.58 11.21 6.10
CA GLY A 241 16.77 12.09 6.11
C GLY A 241 16.46 13.59 6.08
N LYS A 242 15.18 13.97 6.05
CA LYS A 242 14.68 15.34 6.13
C LYS A 242 13.58 15.39 7.19
N SER A 243 13.40 16.54 7.85
CA SER A 243 12.21 16.77 8.68
C SER A 243 10.99 16.75 7.76
N ILE A 244 10.09 15.78 7.96
CA ILE A 244 8.76 15.87 7.37
C ILE A 244 8.04 16.93 8.18
N SER A 245 7.86 18.11 7.61
CA SER A 245 7.00 19.10 8.25
C SER A 245 5.59 18.49 8.30
N GLN A 246 4.98 18.52 9.47
CA GLN A 246 3.55 18.20 9.61
C GLN A 246 2.68 19.34 9.06
N GLU A 247 3.33 20.37 8.50
CA GLU A 247 2.68 21.54 7.95
C GLU A 247 1.73 21.16 6.82
N ARG A 248 0.63 21.82 6.83
CA ARG A 248 -0.37 21.78 5.78
C ARG A 248 0.21 22.41 4.51
N TYR A 249 0.02 21.73 3.38
CA TYR A 249 0.54 22.20 2.09
C TYR A 249 -0.38 23.22 1.41
N VAL A 250 -1.66 23.28 1.83
CA VAL A 250 -2.69 24.09 1.17
C VAL A 250 -2.95 25.34 1.97
N HIS A 251 -2.84 26.50 1.33
CA HIS A 251 -3.18 27.81 1.88
C HIS A 251 -4.37 28.42 1.12
N GLY A 252 -5.05 29.40 1.73
CA GLY A 252 -6.22 30.06 1.14
C GLY A 252 -5.94 30.58 -0.27
N HIS A 253 -6.80 30.22 -1.21
CA HIS A 253 -6.64 30.46 -2.65
C HIS A 253 -7.95 31.03 -3.20
N GLU A 254 -7.88 31.91 -4.18
CA GLU A 254 -9.05 32.23 -4.97
C GLU A 254 -9.30 31.09 -5.98
N PHE A 255 -10.44 30.42 -5.86
CA PHE A 255 -10.80 29.34 -6.78
C PHE A 255 -11.48 29.92 -8.03
N GLY A 256 -11.27 29.25 -9.15
CA GLY A 256 -11.96 29.56 -10.41
C GLY A 256 -13.43 29.13 -10.39
N GLU A 257 -13.98 28.94 -11.59
CA GLU A 257 -15.38 28.51 -11.78
C GLU A 257 -15.63 27.10 -11.26
N VAL A 258 -16.92 26.78 -11.02
CA VAL A 258 -17.33 25.42 -10.62
C VAL A 258 -17.09 24.47 -11.79
N ALA A 259 -16.18 23.52 -11.59
CA ALA A 259 -15.83 22.50 -12.58
C ALA A 259 -16.77 21.29 -12.51
N LEU A 260 -17.12 20.85 -11.30
CA LEU A 260 -18.03 19.73 -11.04
C LEU A 260 -19.07 20.15 -10.00
N GLU A 261 -20.33 19.83 -10.25
CA GLU A 261 -21.43 19.97 -9.29
C GLU A 261 -22.27 18.70 -9.28
N VAL A 262 -22.57 18.20 -8.10
CA VAL A 262 -23.33 16.97 -7.86
C VAL A 262 -24.48 17.29 -6.93
N GLU A 263 -25.72 16.99 -7.35
CA GLU A 263 -26.95 17.31 -6.65
C GLU A 263 -27.81 16.06 -6.47
N GLY A 264 -28.09 15.69 -5.21
CA GLY A 264 -28.99 14.61 -4.83
C GLY A 264 -28.59 13.24 -5.38
N LEU A 265 -27.29 12.99 -5.57
CA LEU A 265 -26.85 11.74 -6.20
C LEU A 265 -27.12 10.56 -5.29
N THR A 266 -27.86 9.57 -5.79
CA THR A 266 -28.31 8.40 -5.02
C THR A 266 -28.18 7.13 -5.83
N SER A 267 -27.63 6.09 -5.22
CA SER A 267 -27.59 4.72 -5.75
C SER A 267 -28.01 3.74 -4.67
N ALA A 268 -29.04 2.94 -4.93
CA ALA A 268 -29.63 2.05 -3.92
C ALA A 268 -28.60 1.08 -3.34
N GLY A 269 -28.49 1.09 -2.00
CA GLY A 269 -27.58 0.23 -1.25
C GLY A 269 -26.10 0.64 -1.28
N LEU A 270 -25.74 1.75 -1.94
CA LEU A 270 -24.36 2.21 -2.07
C LEU A 270 -24.14 3.60 -1.46
N PHE A 271 -24.94 4.59 -1.90
CA PHE A 271 -24.87 5.96 -1.38
C PHE A 271 -26.20 6.69 -1.58
N LYS A 272 -26.46 7.74 -0.78
CA LYS A 272 -27.74 8.42 -0.75
C LYS A 272 -27.56 9.93 -0.55
N ASP A 273 -28.30 10.71 -1.35
CA ASP A 273 -28.42 12.17 -1.28
C ASP A 273 -27.07 12.91 -1.19
N ILE A 274 -26.15 12.53 -2.07
CA ILE A 274 -24.83 13.14 -2.13
C ILE A 274 -24.90 14.48 -2.87
N ASN A 275 -24.44 15.52 -2.18
CA ASN A 275 -24.40 16.88 -2.69
C ASN A 275 -23.01 17.48 -2.45
N PHE A 276 -22.29 17.92 -3.49
CA PHE A 276 -21.02 18.66 -3.37
C PHE A 276 -20.66 19.37 -4.66
N SER A 277 -19.72 20.29 -4.57
CA SER A 277 -19.12 20.94 -5.73
C SER A 277 -17.61 21.04 -5.61
N VAL A 278 -16.94 21.12 -6.76
CA VAL A 278 -15.48 21.32 -6.83
C VAL A 278 -15.19 22.42 -7.85
N ARG A 279 -14.39 23.40 -7.47
CA ARG A 279 -13.98 24.53 -8.32
C ARG A 279 -12.62 24.25 -8.99
N GLN A 280 -12.33 24.97 -10.04
CA GLN A 280 -11.00 24.98 -10.64
C GLN A 280 -9.97 25.49 -9.62
N GLY A 281 -8.85 24.78 -9.50
CA GLY A 281 -7.81 25.04 -8.52
C GLY A 281 -8.10 24.52 -7.11
N GLN A 282 -9.28 23.94 -6.87
CA GLN A 282 -9.68 23.40 -5.58
C GLN A 282 -9.32 21.92 -5.45
N ILE A 283 -8.89 21.52 -4.26
CA ILE A 283 -8.70 20.12 -3.87
C ILE A 283 -9.73 19.79 -2.80
N VAL A 284 -10.64 18.87 -3.08
CA VAL A 284 -11.70 18.42 -2.17
C VAL A 284 -11.41 16.98 -1.74
N GLY A 285 -11.32 16.76 -0.43
CA GLY A 285 -11.09 15.45 0.17
C GLY A 285 -12.40 14.73 0.50
N PHE A 286 -12.39 13.41 0.33
CA PHE A 286 -13.41 12.50 0.86
C PHE A 286 -12.72 11.46 1.72
N THR A 287 -13.14 11.34 2.97
CA THR A 287 -12.56 10.41 3.94
C THR A 287 -13.64 9.68 4.74
N GLY A 288 -13.26 8.59 5.38
CA GLY A 288 -14.12 7.73 6.19
C GLY A 288 -13.54 6.33 6.34
N LEU A 289 -14.26 5.43 7.00
CA LEU A 289 -13.82 4.06 7.20
C LEU A 289 -13.92 3.22 5.90
N ALA A 290 -13.28 2.06 5.89
CA ALA A 290 -13.40 1.12 4.78
C ALA A 290 -14.86 0.69 4.58
N GLY A 291 -15.36 0.78 3.33
CA GLY A 291 -16.75 0.44 2.99
C GLY A 291 -17.75 1.58 3.25
N ASP A 292 -17.30 2.81 3.41
CA ASP A 292 -18.14 3.99 3.60
C ASP A 292 -18.94 4.44 2.35
N GLY A 293 -18.66 3.85 1.18
CA GLY A 293 -19.36 4.14 -0.08
C GLY A 293 -18.69 5.17 -1.00
N ARG A 294 -17.55 5.78 -0.58
CA ARG A 294 -16.87 6.80 -1.41
C ARG A 294 -16.31 6.24 -2.73
N THR A 295 -15.70 5.05 -2.71
CA THR A 295 -15.20 4.44 -3.95
C THR A 295 -16.35 4.17 -4.91
N GLU A 296 -17.46 3.60 -4.44
CA GLU A 296 -18.66 3.35 -5.22
C GLU A 296 -19.27 4.63 -5.79
N LEU A 297 -19.28 5.72 -5.04
CA LEU A 297 -19.73 7.04 -5.47
C LEU A 297 -18.90 7.53 -6.67
N PHE A 298 -17.58 7.54 -6.55
CA PHE A 298 -16.72 8.09 -7.60
C PHE A 298 -16.56 7.15 -8.80
N GLU A 299 -16.62 5.83 -8.62
CA GLU A 299 -16.78 4.87 -9.72
C GLU A 299 -18.10 5.10 -10.49
N SER A 300 -19.18 5.45 -9.79
CA SER A 300 -20.45 5.79 -10.44
C SER A 300 -20.35 7.10 -11.21
N LEU A 301 -19.74 8.13 -10.65
CA LEU A 301 -19.48 9.41 -11.31
C LEU A 301 -18.57 9.26 -12.54
N PHE A 302 -17.61 8.33 -12.50
CA PHE A 302 -16.76 8.03 -13.65
C PHE A 302 -17.42 7.09 -14.68
N GLY A 303 -18.64 6.57 -14.36
CA GLY A 303 -19.40 5.71 -15.28
C GLY A 303 -18.99 4.24 -15.27
N TYR A 304 -18.27 3.79 -14.26
CA TYR A 304 -17.93 2.38 -14.03
C TYR A 304 -19.17 1.62 -13.53
N ARG A 305 -19.96 2.25 -12.63
CA ARG A 305 -21.26 1.74 -12.14
C ARG A 305 -22.39 2.51 -12.83
N LYS A 306 -23.46 1.84 -13.21
CA LYS A 306 -24.44 2.38 -14.18
C LYS A 306 -25.75 2.90 -13.58
N LYS A 307 -26.02 2.70 -12.29
CA LYS A 307 -27.34 3.01 -11.70
C LYS A 307 -27.22 4.04 -10.59
N TYR A 308 -27.49 5.30 -10.93
CA TYR A 308 -27.73 6.37 -9.96
C TYR A 308 -28.83 7.30 -10.45
N SER A 309 -29.46 8.00 -9.53
CA SER A 309 -30.34 9.15 -9.75
C SER A 309 -29.67 10.42 -9.24
N GLY A 310 -30.19 11.58 -9.59
CA GLY A 310 -29.61 12.87 -9.26
C GLY A 310 -29.02 13.57 -10.49
N ILE A 311 -28.41 14.72 -10.28
CA ILE A 311 -27.87 15.58 -11.34
C ILE A 311 -26.37 15.73 -11.18
N VAL A 312 -25.65 15.55 -12.28
CA VAL A 312 -24.21 15.83 -12.38
C VAL A 312 -24.03 16.92 -13.44
N LYS A 313 -23.37 18.02 -13.06
CA LYS A 313 -23.03 19.11 -13.99
C LYS A 313 -21.50 19.23 -14.07
N VAL A 314 -20.99 19.35 -15.28
CA VAL A 314 -19.58 19.66 -15.56
C VAL A 314 -19.53 21.01 -16.26
N LYS A 315 -18.79 21.97 -15.67
CA LYS A 315 -18.74 23.37 -16.16
C LYS A 315 -20.15 23.95 -16.39
N GLY A 316 -21.03 23.75 -15.40
CA GLY A 316 -22.42 24.21 -15.41
C GLY A 316 -23.37 23.47 -16.36
N LYS A 317 -22.89 22.52 -17.15
CA LYS A 317 -23.72 21.75 -18.10
C LYS A 317 -24.09 20.39 -17.51
N PRO A 318 -25.38 20.01 -17.51
CA PRO A 318 -25.78 18.67 -17.04
C PRO A 318 -25.21 17.59 -17.96
N VAL A 319 -24.61 16.57 -17.38
CA VAL A 319 -24.03 15.44 -18.11
C VAL A 319 -24.59 14.13 -17.59
N LYS A 320 -24.86 13.19 -18.49
CA LYS A 320 -25.24 11.81 -18.11
C LYS A 320 -24.08 10.87 -18.36
N ILE A 321 -23.41 10.50 -17.30
CA ILE A 321 -22.24 9.62 -17.34
C ILE A 321 -22.69 8.19 -17.02
N ASN A 322 -22.67 7.32 -18.01
CA ASN A 322 -23.03 5.90 -17.89
C ASN A 322 -21.95 4.97 -18.45
N HIS A 323 -20.79 5.53 -18.80
CA HIS A 323 -19.62 4.82 -19.33
C HIS A 323 -18.37 5.68 -19.15
N PRO A 324 -17.19 5.11 -18.81
CA PRO A 324 -15.94 5.87 -18.61
C PRO A 324 -15.54 6.78 -19.78
N ARG A 325 -15.83 6.36 -21.02
CA ARG A 325 -15.58 7.20 -22.21
C ARG A 325 -16.34 8.53 -22.17
N LYS A 326 -17.55 8.55 -21.60
CA LYS A 326 -18.32 9.80 -21.45
C LYS A 326 -17.77 10.69 -20.33
N ALA A 327 -17.25 10.10 -19.25
CA ALA A 327 -16.53 10.83 -18.21
C ALA A 327 -15.29 11.50 -18.80
N LEU A 328 -14.50 10.76 -19.58
CA LEU A 328 -13.34 11.29 -20.28
C LEU A 328 -13.72 12.44 -21.24
N GLN A 329 -14.76 12.27 -22.05
CA GLN A 329 -15.28 13.32 -22.94
C GLN A 329 -15.78 14.56 -22.19
N ALA A 330 -16.24 14.40 -20.96
CA ALA A 330 -16.58 15.49 -20.05
C ALA A 330 -15.37 16.12 -19.34
N GLY A 331 -14.16 15.68 -19.64
CA GLY A 331 -12.93 16.20 -19.03
C GLY A 331 -12.60 15.61 -17.65
N MET A 332 -13.12 14.43 -17.33
CA MET A 332 -12.83 13.76 -16.05
C MET A 332 -11.78 12.65 -16.22
N GLY A 333 -10.84 12.58 -15.30
CA GLY A 333 -9.84 11.51 -15.16
C GLY A 333 -9.97 10.81 -13.82
N TYR A 334 -9.67 9.51 -13.75
CA TYR A 334 -9.75 8.70 -12.55
C TYR A 334 -8.47 7.90 -12.33
N VAL A 335 -7.83 8.09 -11.20
CA VAL A 335 -6.65 7.35 -10.75
C VAL A 335 -7.11 6.36 -9.69
N PRO A 336 -7.25 5.06 -10.02
CA PRO A 336 -7.82 4.08 -9.11
C PRO A 336 -6.85 3.68 -7.99
N LYS A 337 -7.42 3.23 -6.88
CA LYS A 337 -6.72 2.74 -5.69
C LYS A 337 -5.73 1.62 -6.03
N ASP A 338 -6.19 0.62 -6.78
CA ASP A 338 -5.35 -0.49 -7.22
C ASP A 338 -4.76 -0.20 -8.60
N ARG A 339 -3.62 0.50 -8.60
CA ARG A 339 -2.96 0.91 -9.85
C ARG A 339 -2.45 -0.27 -10.68
N LYS A 340 -1.97 -1.35 -10.03
CA LYS A 340 -1.38 -2.51 -10.72
C LYS A 340 -2.42 -3.30 -11.50
N GLU A 341 -3.65 -3.35 -10.99
CA GLU A 341 -4.76 -4.09 -11.62
C GLU A 341 -5.61 -3.20 -12.54
N ASN A 342 -5.81 -1.92 -12.16
CA ASN A 342 -6.83 -1.08 -12.76
C ASN A 342 -6.31 0.14 -13.51
N ALA A 343 -5.04 0.55 -13.33
CA ALA A 343 -4.52 1.79 -13.93
C ALA A 343 -3.44 1.58 -14.98
N ILE A 344 -2.70 0.48 -14.93
CA ILE A 344 -1.61 0.17 -15.84
C ILE A 344 -1.85 -1.14 -16.60
N ILE A 345 -1.31 -1.23 -17.80
CA ILE A 345 -1.22 -2.49 -18.54
C ILE A 345 0.24 -2.94 -18.45
N LYS A 346 0.49 -3.97 -17.64
CA LYS A 346 1.84 -4.43 -17.25
C LYS A 346 2.75 -4.73 -18.44
N ASP A 347 2.19 -5.33 -19.49
CA ASP A 347 2.93 -5.75 -20.70
C ASP A 347 3.18 -4.60 -21.68
N LEU A 348 2.54 -3.45 -21.48
CA LEU A 348 2.78 -2.27 -22.31
C LEU A 348 3.96 -1.44 -21.78
N SER A 349 4.64 -0.78 -22.72
CA SER A 349 5.70 0.15 -22.39
C SER A 349 5.20 1.36 -21.58
N VAL A 350 6.12 2.04 -20.91
CA VAL A 350 5.85 3.28 -20.15
C VAL A 350 5.15 4.32 -21.03
N ILE A 351 5.69 4.54 -22.25
CA ILE A 351 5.12 5.53 -23.19
C ILE A 351 3.71 5.13 -23.65
N HIS A 352 3.46 3.87 -23.93
CA HIS A 352 2.12 3.42 -24.36
C HIS A 352 1.10 3.48 -23.21
N ASN A 353 1.52 3.23 -21.97
CA ASN A 353 0.63 3.44 -20.81
C ASN A 353 0.23 4.91 -20.65
N MET A 354 1.12 5.85 -20.93
CA MET A 354 0.82 7.28 -20.90
C MET A 354 -0.19 7.67 -21.99
N SER A 355 0.02 7.24 -23.24
CA SER A 355 -0.79 7.65 -24.40
C SER A 355 -2.13 6.94 -24.53
N LEU A 356 -2.36 5.86 -23.75
CA LEU A 356 -3.48 4.94 -23.93
C LEU A 356 -4.85 5.62 -23.92
N SER A 357 -5.08 6.58 -23.01
CA SER A 357 -6.38 7.29 -22.89
C SER A 357 -6.59 8.37 -23.96
N SER A 358 -5.53 8.78 -24.64
CA SER A 358 -5.50 9.82 -25.66
C SER A 358 -4.96 9.33 -27.01
N MET A 359 -5.04 8.03 -27.27
CA MET A 359 -4.45 7.39 -28.48
C MET A 359 -4.91 8.08 -29.77
N GLY A 360 -6.15 8.56 -29.82
CA GLY A 360 -6.68 9.32 -30.96
C GLY A 360 -5.90 10.61 -31.26
N ASN A 361 -5.24 11.21 -30.29
CA ASN A 361 -4.42 12.41 -30.49
C ASN A 361 -3.10 12.08 -31.23
N PHE A 362 -2.70 10.82 -31.24
CA PHE A 362 -1.49 10.32 -31.88
C PHE A 362 -1.76 9.57 -33.18
N GLU A 363 -3.04 9.36 -33.53
CA GLU A 363 -3.43 8.68 -34.77
C GLU A 363 -3.45 9.67 -35.95
N ARG A 364 -2.96 9.21 -37.09
CA ARG A 364 -3.16 9.84 -38.40
C ARG A 364 -3.32 8.77 -39.45
N LEU A 365 -4.46 8.76 -40.16
CA LEU A 365 -4.77 7.79 -41.23
C LEU A 365 -4.63 6.32 -40.81
N GLY A 366 -4.99 5.98 -39.55
CA GLY A 366 -4.88 4.63 -39.01
C GLY A 366 -3.50 4.26 -38.45
N PHE A 367 -2.52 5.14 -38.51
CA PHE A 367 -1.16 4.91 -38.00
C PHE A 367 -0.83 5.77 -36.80
N ILE A 368 -0.16 5.20 -35.79
CA ILE A 368 0.33 5.91 -34.63
C ILE A 368 1.58 6.71 -34.97
N GLN A 369 1.55 7.99 -34.66
CA GLN A 369 2.66 8.92 -34.85
C GLN A 369 3.67 8.81 -33.71
N GLY A 370 4.52 7.79 -33.70
CA GLY A 370 5.44 7.49 -32.60
C GLY A 370 6.41 8.64 -32.24
N LYS A 371 6.77 9.51 -33.19
CA LYS A 371 7.60 10.71 -32.91
C LYS A 371 6.83 11.73 -32.06
N LYS A 372 5.55 11.95 -32.36
CA LYS A 372 4.68 12.88 -31.60
C LYS A 372 4.43 12.34 -30.19
N GLU A 373 4.16 11.04 -30.07
CA GLU A 373 4.02 10.35 -28.81
C GLU A 373 5.29 10.49 -27.94
N GLN A 374 6.46 10.27 -28.52
CA GLN A 374 7.74 10.40 -27.83
C GLN A 374 8.04 11.84 -27.37
N GLN A 375 7.70 12.85 -28.19
CA GLN A 375 7.85 14.25 -27.81
C GLN A 375 6.95 14.60 -26.62
N LYS A 376 5.68 14.20 -26.66
CA LYS A 376 4.74 14.43 -25.55
C LYS A 376 5.18 13.71 -24.28
N PHE A 377 5.65 12.47 -24.40
CA PHE A 377 6.20 11.74 -23.26
C PHE A 377 7.37 12.49 -22.62
N GLN A 378 8.30 13.04 -23.43
CA GLN A 378 9.44 13.80 -22.92
C GLN A 378 8.99 15.04 -22.14
N THR A 379 7.98 15.76 -22.64
CA THR A 379 7.39 16.91 -21.93
C THR A 379 6.87 16.51 -20.54
N TYR A 380 6.08 15.42 -20.44
CA TYR A 380 5.56 14.98 -19.14
C TYR A 380 6.62 14.33 -18.25
N LYS A 381 7.62 13.67 -18.85
CA LYS A 381 8.76 13.13 -18.11
C LYS A 381 9.49 14.22 -17.35
N GLU A 382 9.72 15.36 -17.99
CA GLU A 382 10.37 16.52 -17.37
C GLU A 382 9.46 17.21 -16.37
N ALA A 383 8.21 17.51 -16.73
CA ALA A 383 7.27 18.22 -15.87
C ALA A 383 6.95 17.44 -14.56
N LEU A 384 6.83 16.11 -14.62
CA LEU A 384 6.50 15.26 -13.48
C LEU A 384 7.73 14.57 -12.86
N ASN A 385 8.94 14.87 -13.36
CA ASN A 385 10.20 14.23 -12.92
C ASN A 385 10.08 12.68 -12.91
N ILE A 386 9.67 12.10 -14.06
CA ILE A 386 9.56 10.64 -14.21
C ILE A 386 10.95 10.05 -14.42
N LYS A 387 11.42 9.24 -13.45
CA LYS A 387 12.74 8.60 -13.51
C LYS A 387 12.71 7.35 -14.38
N VAL A 388 12.95 7.52 -15.68
CA VAL A 388 13.08 6.43 -16.65
C VAL A 388 14.12 6.77 -17.71
N HIS A 389 15.04 5.86 -17.98
CA HIS A 389 16.05 6.04 -19.03
C HIS A 389 15.49 5.70 -20.43
N ASN A 390 14.80 4.58 -20.53
CA ASN A 390 14.20 4.14 -21.79
C ASN A 390 12.67 4.02 -21.62
N PRO A 391 11.85 4.87 -22.29
CA PRO A 391 10.39 4.83 -22.16
C PRO A 391 9.72 3.62 -22.82
N ARG A 392 10.49 2.80 -23.55
CA ARG A 392 10.00 1.57 -24.21
C ARG A 392 10.10 0.33 -23.32
N ILE A 393 10.66 0.43 -22.11
CA ILE A 393 10.57 -0.68 -21.15
C ILE A 393 9.15 -0.85 -20.66
N THR A 394 8.79 -2.02 -20.18
CA THR A 394 7.49 -2.28 -19.57
C THR A 394 7.34 -1.54 -18.27
N ILE A 395 6.11 -1.09 -17.97
CA ILE A 395 5.84 -0.19 -16.83
C ILE A 395 6.04 -0.86 -15.47
N ASP A 396 5.94 -2.17 -15.40
CA ASP A 396 6.18 -2.99 -14.19
C ASP A 396 7.61 -2.84 -13.63
N LYS A 397 8.57 -2.47 -14.49
CA LYS A 397 9.97 -2.21 -14.10
C LYS A 397 10.20 -0.87 -13.39
N LEU A 398 9.19 -0.02 -13.34
CA LEU A 398 9.27 1.25 -12.62
C LEU A 398 8.91 1.07 -11.15
N SER A 399 9.50 1.91 -10.28
CA SER A 399 9.04 2.05 -8.89
C SER A 399 7.60 2.54 -8.82
N GLY A 400 6.89 2.24 -7.72
CA GLY A 400 5.50 2.63 -7.52
C GLY A 400 5.24 4.12 -7.72
N GLY A 401 6.10 5.00 -7.19
CA GLY A 401 6.00 6.44 -7.40
C GLY A 401 6.14 6.85 -8.88
N ASN A 402 7.07 6.23 -9.63
CA ASN A 402 7.19 6.52 -11.07
C ASN A 402 6.01 5.98 -11.89
N GLN A 403 5.44 4.82 -11.53
CA GLN A 403 4.19 4.33 -12.13
C GLN A 403 3.05 5.33 -11.91
N GLN A 404 2.91 5.88 -10.70
CA GLN A 404 1.90 6.90 -10.38
C GLN A 404 2.05 8.14 -11.24
N LYS A 405 3.27 8.63 -11.43
CA LYS A 405 3.57 9.77 -12.29
C LYS A 405 3.18 9.53 -13.76
N VAL A 406 3.40 8.32 -14.27
CA VAL A 406 2.95 7.92 -15.63
C VAL A 406 1.42 7.91 -15.74
N ILE A 407 0.71 7.47 -14.69
CA ILE A 407 -0.77 7.50 -14.66
C ILE A 407 -1.27 8.96 -14.64
N ILE A 408 -0.62 9.84 -13.89
CA ILE A 408 -0.94 11.27 -13.90
C ILE A 408 -0.70 11.84 -15.31
N ALA A 409 0.43 11.55 -15.94
CA ALA A 409 0.74 11.96 -17.30
C ALA A 409 -0.32 11.48 -18.31
N LYS A 410 -0.85 10.26 -18.16
CA LYS A 410 -1.92 9.71 -18.97
C LYS A 410 -3.16 10.58 -18.97
N TRP A 411 -3.60 11.07 -17.82
CA TRP A 411 -4.78 11.89 -17.68
C TRP A 411 -4.54 13.33 -18.12
N LEU A 412 -3.34 13.86 -17.91
CA LEU A 412 -2.96 15.18 -18.43
C LEU A 412 -2.92 15.20 -19.96
N GLU A 413 -2.37 14.16 -20.59
CA GLU A 413 -2.37 14.03 -22.05
C GLU A 413 -3.78 13.86 -22.62
N ALA A 414 -4.71 13.29 -21.83
CA ALA A 414 -6.12 13.20 -22.19
C ALA A 414 -6.89 14.53 -21.95
N GLU A 415 -6.20 15.62 -21.62
CA GLU A 415 -6.74 16.98 -21.44
C GLU A 415 -7.88 17.04 -20.39
N THR A 416 -7.75 16.26 -19.31
CA THR A 416 -8.76 16.26 -18.25
C THR A 416 -8.64 17.52 -17.38
N ASP A 417 -9.79 18.09 -16.98
CA ASP A 417 -9.89 19.26 -16.09
C ASP A 417 -10.26 18.87 -14.66
N ILE A 418 -10.89 17.72 -14.49
CA ILE A 418 -11.30 17.15 -13.21
C ILE A 418 -10.53 15.85 -12.99
N LEU A 419 -9.79 15.74 -11.89
CA LEU A 419 -9.00 14.58 -11.57
C LEU A 419 -9.44 13.97 -10.23
N ILE A 420 -9.81 12.70 -10.26
CA ILE A 420 -10.20 11.92 -9.10
C ILE A 420 -9.05 10.99 -8.76
N PHE A 421 -8.51 11.09 -7.55
CA PHE A 421 -7.44 10.24 -7.03
C PHE A 421 -8.00 9.35 -5.90
N ASP A 422 -8.06 8.07 -6.13
CA ASP A 422 -8.51 7.09 -5.12
C ASP A 422 -7.29 6.51 -4.40
N ASN A 423 -7.10 6.89 -3.14
CA ASN A 423 -5.97 6.53 -2.29
C ASN A 423 -4.60 6.66 -3.02
N PRO A 424 -4.24 7.88 -3.50
CA PRO A 424 -3.12 8.09 -4.43
C PRO A 424 -1.75 7.66 -3.88
N THR A 425 -1.61 7.59 -2.58
CA THR A 425 -0.35 7.26 -1.91
C THR A 425 -0.35 5.87 -1.27
N GLN A 426 -1.38 5.06 -1.51
CA GLN A 426 -1.42 3.70 -0.97
C GLN A 426 -0.30 2.83 -1.52
N GLY A 427 0.45 2.18 -0.62
CA GLY A 427 1.59 1.33 -0.98
C GLY A 427 2.75 2.11 -1.62
N ILE A 428 2.87 3.40 -1.30
CA ILE A 428 3.97 4.27 -1.70
C ILE A 428 4.77 4.64 -0.44
N ASP A 429 6.09 4.71 -0.56
CA ASP A 429 6.97 5.11 0.53
C ASP A 429 6.78 6.58 0.93
N VAL A 430 7.24 6.93 2.14
CA VAL A 430 7.00 8.24 2.75
C VAL A 430 7.60 9.37 1.92
N GLY A 431 8.79 9.18 1.32
CA GLY A 431 9.43 10.18 0.48
C GLY A 431 8.69 10.39 -0.84
N ALA A 432 8.26 9.29 -1.48
CA ALA A 432 7.49 9.38 -2.72
C ALA A 432 6.05 9.90 -2.48
N LYS A 433 5.45 9.71 -1.28
CA LYS A 433 4.19 10.37 -0.92
C LYS A 433 4.29 11.89 -1.05
N GLN A 434 5.37 12.50 -0.56
CA GLN A 434 5.58 13.94 -0.66
C GLN A 434 5.69 14.42 -2.11
N GLU A 435 6.40 13.67 -2.96
CA GLU A 435 6.49 14.00 -4.39
C GLU A 435 5.11 13.97 -5.06
N ILE A 436 4.25 13.01 -4.70
CA ILE A 436 2.87 12.93 -5.22
C ILE A 436 2.02 14.11 -4.72
N TYR A 437 2.13 14.48 -3.44
CA TYR A 437 1.42 15.66 -2.92
C TYR A 437 1.82 16.92 -3.64
N GLN A 438 3.11 17.16 -3.86
CA GLN A 438 3.58 18.30 -4.62
C GLN A 438 3.04 18.32 -6.05
N GLN A 439 2.92 17.17 -6.71
CA GLN A 439 2.31 17.08 -8.04
C GLN A 439 0.82 17.40 -8.02
N ILE A 440 0.08 16.89 -7.02
CA ILE A 440 -1.34 17.19 -6.85
C ILE A 440 -1.56 18.70 -6.65
N LEU A 441 -0.74 19.33 -5.80
CA LEU A 441 -0.79 20.77 -5.56
C LEU A 441 -0.48 21.58 -6.82
N MET A 442 0.58 21.21 -7.53
CA MET A 442 0.93 21.84 -8.81
C MET A 442 -0.21 21.72 -9.83
N LEU A 443 -0.90 20.58 -9.90
CA LEU A 443 -2.05 20.41 -10.78
C LEU A 443 -3.21 21.35 -10.40
N ALA A 444 -3.46 21.55 -9.11
CA ALA A 444 -4.44 22.49 -8.60
C ALA A 444 -4.06 23.94 -8.96
N GLU A 445 -2.79 24.32 -8.78
CA GLU A 445 -2.25 25.64 -9.19
C GLU A 445 -2.43 25.89 -10.70
N PHE A 446 -2.34 24.83 -11.52
CA PHE A 446 -2.66 24.91 -12.96
C PHE A 446 -4.17 24.91 -13.27
N GLY A 447 -5.00 25.11 -12.26
CA GLY A 447 -6.46 25.24 -12.41
C GLY A 447 -7.21 23.93 -12.56
N LYS A 448 -6.58 22.77 -12.29
CA LYS A 448 -7.33 21.50 -12.29
C LYS A 448 -8.18 21.38 -11.04
N ALA A 449 -9.41 20.91 -11.17
CA ALA A 449 -10.30 20.55 -10.06
C ALA A 449 -9.92 19.15 -9.59
N ILE A 450 -9.59 18.99 -8.31
CA ILE A 450 -9.05 17.74 -7.79
C ILE A 450 -9.92 17.18 -6.68
N ILE A 451 -10.14 15.88 -6.73
CA ILE A 451 -10.85 15.12 -5.70
C ILE A 451 -9.91 14.04 -5.18
N ILE A 452 -9.72 13.98 -3.87
CA ILE A 452 -8.90 12.99 -3.18
C ILE A 452 -9.79 12.10 -2.34
N LEU A 453 -9.75 10.81 -2.59
CA LEU A 453 -10.36 9.79 -1.73
C LEU A 453 -9.25 9.19 -0.89
N SER A 454 -9.34 9.29 0.43
CA SER A 454 -8.36 8.67 1.31
C SER A 454 -8.98 8.12 2.58
N SER A 455 -8.52 6.94 3.00
CA SER A 455 -8.82 6.39 4.31
C SER A 455 -7.91 6.95 5.42
N GLU A 456 -6.84 7.66 5.04
CA GLU A 456 -5.90 8.30 5.95
C GLU A 456 -6.35 9.75 6.20
N ALA A 457 -7.02 10.03 7.33
CA ALA A 457 -7.43 11.39 7.69
C ALA A 457 -6.28 12.41 7.64
N PRO A 458 -5.06 12.10 8.11
CA PRO A 458 -3.91 13.00 7.98
C PRO A 458 -3.56 13.38 6.54
N GLU A 459 -3.83 12.52 5.55
CA GLU A 459 -3.58 12.82 4.14
C GLU A 459 -4.50 13.94 3.65
N VAL A 460 -5.82 13.78 3.83
CA VAL A 460 -6.80 14.80 3.38
C VAL A 460 -6.62 16.12 4.13
N MET A 461 -6.29 16.08 5.42
CA MET A 461 -6.02 17.28 6.22
C MET A 461 -4.82 18.08 5.71
N ARG A 462 -3.81 17.43 5.13
CA ARG A 462 -2.60 18.08 4.62
C ARG A 462 -2.79 18.75 3.27
N ILE A 463 -3.53 18.11 2.36
CA ILE A 463 -3.54 18.51 0.94
C ILE A 463 -4.91 18.98 0.43
N CYS A 464 -5.99 18.88 1.22
CA CYS A 464 -7.31 19.29 0.77
C CYS A 464 -7.72 20.65 1.36
N HIS A 465 -8.43 21.45 0.55
CA HIS A 465 -9.05 22.70 0.99
C HIS A 465 -10.29 22.41 1.81
N ASP A 466 -11.17 21.53 1.32
CA ASP A 466 -12.38 21.08 1.99
C ASP A 466 -12.36 19.55 2.11
N ILE A 467 -12.96 19.05 3.20
CA ILE A 467 -13.00 17.63 3.54
C ILE A 467 -14.46 17.23 3.77
N ASN A 468 -14.93 16.22 3.06
CA ASN A 468 -16.20 15.55 3.28
C ASN A 468 -15.95 14.22 3.99
N VAL A 469 -16.62 13.99 5.12
CA VAL A 469 -16.56 12.72 5.85
C VAL A 469 -17.74 11.87 5.46
N MET A 470 -17.48 10.63 5.07
CA MET A 470 -18.52 9.68 4.64
C MET A 470 -18.71 8.57 5.67
N TYR A 471 -19.97 8.19 5.87
CA TYR A 471 -20.38 7.05 6.66
C TYR A 471 -21.61 6.39 6.04
N HIS A 472 -21.53 5.08 5.77
CA HIS A 472 -22.62 4.29 5.16
C HIS A 472 -23.29 4.94 3.93
N GLY A 473 -22.50 5.53 3.05
CA GLY A 473 -22.97 6.12 1.80
C GLY A 473 -23.59 7.51 1.92
N GLU A 474 -23.47 8.17 3.05
CA GLU A 474 -23.94 9.55 3.27
C GLU A 474 -22.74 10.44 3.66
N ILE A 475 -22.79 11.74 3.33
CA ILE A 475 -21.84 12.73 3.85
C ILE A 475 -22.34 13.15 5.24
N THR A 476 -21.59 12.82 6.27
CA THR A 476 -21.98 13.04 7.68
C THR A 476 -21.41 14.34 8.27
N ALA A 477 -20.32 14.86 7.68
CA ALA A 477 -19.75 16.13 8.06
C ALA A 477 -18.93 16.75 6.92
N ARG A 478 -18.76 18.09 7.01
CA ARG A 478 -17.90 18.87 6.12
C ARG A 478 -17.03 19.78 6.97
N PHE A 479 -15.74 19.79 6.62
CA PHE A 479 -14.75 20.65 7.28
C PHE A 479 -13.99 21.43 6.22
N THR A 480 -13.62 22.67 6.55
CA THR A 480 -12.45 23.25 5.92
C THR A 480 -11.22 22.47 6.40
N GLY A 481 -10.22 22.30 5.55
CA GLY A 481 -9.03 21.57 6.00
C GLY A 481 -8.32 22.24 7.18
N GLU A 482 -8.59 23.52 7.50
CA GLU A 482 -8.04 24.25 8.65
C GLU A 482 -8.73 23.89 9.98
N GLU A 483 -10.01 23.59 9.91
CA GLU A 483 -10.84 23.29 11.09
C GLU A 483 -10.84 21.79 11.42
N ALA A 484 -10.45 20.94 10.49
CA ALA A 484 -10.51 19.49 10.67
C ALA A 484 -9.47 18.99 11.67
N SER A 485 -9.90 18.15 12.60
CA SER A 485 -9.04 17.34 13.46
C SER A 485 -9.23 15.85 13.16
N GLU A 486 -8.18 15.04 13.38
CA GLU A 486 -8.25 13.58 13.16
C GLU A 486 -9.36 12.96 14.04
N GLU A 487 -9.51 13.45 15.28
CA GLU A 487 -10.52 12.98 16.23
C GLU A 487 -11.95 13.27 15.75
N GLU A 488 -12.22 14.50 15.30
CA GLU A 488 -13.54 14.85 14.77
C GLU A 488 -13.88 14.07 13.49
N ILE A 489 -12.93 13.95 12.56
CA ILE A 489 -13.13 13.13 11.38
C ILE A 489 -13.51 11.70 11.77
N MET A 490 -12.83 11.10 12.74
CA MET A 490 -13.13 9.74 13.21
C MET A 490 -14.50 9.64 13.89
N HIS A 491 -14.94 10.63 14.66
CA HIS A 491 -16.28 10.65 15.26
C HIS A 491 -17.38 10.60 14.20
N TYR A 492 -17.24 11.38 13.12
CA TYR A 492 -18.21 11.38 12.03
C TYR A 492 -18.07 10.14 11.11
N ALA A 493 -16.87 9.65 10.91
CA ALA A 493 -16.62 8.44 10.11
C ALA A 493 -17.10 7.15 10.77
N THR A 494 -17.29 7.14 12.09
CA THR A 494 -17.86 6.01 12.85
C THR A 494 -19.36 6.13 13.08
N GLY A 495 -19.97 7.26 12.72
CA GLY A 495 -21.38 7.55 12.98
C GLY A 495 -21.68 7.87 14.45
N ALA A 496 -20.65 8.05 15.29
CA ALA A 496 -20.81 8.46 16.69
C ALA A 496 -21.34 9.88 16.83
N LYS A 497 -21.21 10.70 15.78
CA LYS A 497 -21.72 12.07 15.69
C LYS A 497 -22.32 12.31 14.31
N ARG A 498 -23.42 13.08 14.22
CA ARG A 498 -24.01 13.55 12.97
C ARG A 498 -24.08 15.06 12.95
N GLU A 499 -23.98 15.68 11.77
CA GLU A 499 -24.06 17.12 11.58
C GLU A 499 -25.42 17.64 12.13
N GLY A 500 -25.38 18.57 13.10
CA GLY A 500 -26.58 19.11 13.76
C GLY A 500 -26.87 18.59 15.19
N GLU A 501 -26.20 17.55 15.67
CA GLU A 501 -26.31 17.11 17.06
C GLU A 501 -25.32 17.87 17.95
N LYS A 502 -25.85 18.79 18.79
CA LYS A 502 -25.07 19.41 19.87
C LYS A 502 -24.79 18.36 20.94
N ILE A 503 -23.55 18.32 21.41
CA ILE A 503 -23.14 17.53 22.59
C ILE A 503 -23.94 17.98 23.76
N GLY A 504 -24.79 17.08 24.31
CA GLY A 504 -25.49 17.25 25.60
C GLY A 504 -24.56 16.90 26.74
#